data_c321026b4b67256636594bca6a07c847
#
_entry.id   c321026b4b67256636594bca6a07c847
#
_cell.length_a   1.000
_cell.length_b   1.000
_cell.length_c   1.000
_cell.angle_alpha   90.00
_cell.angle_beta   90.00
_cell.angle_gamma   90.00
#
_symmetry.space_group_name_H-M   'P 1'
#
loop_
_entity.id
_entity.type
_entity.pdbx_description
1 polymer ?
#
loop_
_entity_poly.entity_id
_entity_poly.type
_entity_poly.pdbx_seq_one_letter_code
_entity_poly.pdbx_strand_id
1 'polypeptide(L)'
;MNIRIIAIALLLIALPVSAQKKKTVVNDSNTPLHLLQPAYQGTYGDLTPGQVKKDIDRVFAYIDKETPARVVDKNTGKLITDYTTMGEEAQLERGAFRLASYEWGVTYSALIAAAEATGDQRYMDYVQNRFRFLAEVAPHFKRVYEEKGTTDPQ
;
A
#
# COMPACT_ATOMS: atom_id res chain seq x y z
N MET A 1 5.13 -67.73 -48.17
CA MET A 1 5.90 -66.55 -47.64
C MET A 1 4.90 -65.56 -47.14
N ASN A 2 4.61 -65.55 -45.82
CA ASN A 2 3.50 -64.83 -45.21
C ASN A 2 3.97 -63.48 -44.66
N ILE A 3 3.52 -62.38 -45.28
CA ILE A 3 3.76 -61.02 -44.79
C ILE A 3 2.67 -60.68 -43.77
N ARG A 4 3.05 -60.61 -42.53
CA ARG A 4 2.17 -60.13 -41.44
C ARG A 4 2.22 -58.59 -41.43
N ILE A 5 1.12 -57.97 -41.80
CA ILE A 5 0.91 -56.53 -41.65
C ILE A 5 0.58 -56.24 -40.19
N ILE A 6 1.48 -55.57 -39.50
CA ILE A 6 1.23 -55.06 -38.14
C ILE A 6 0.59 -53.66 -38.28
N ALA A 7 -0.71 -53.58 -38.02
CA ALA A 7 -1.42 -52.29 -37.91
C ALA A 7 -1.14 -51.71 -36.53
N ILE A 8 -0.34 -50.64 -36.47
CA ILE A 8 -0.15 -49.85 -35.27
C ILE A 8 -1.31 -48.87 -35.16
N ALA A 9 -2.27 -49.16 -34.29
CA ALA A 9 -3.32 -48.20 -33.92
C ALA A 9 -2.73 -47.12 -33.02
N LEU A 10 -2.50 -45.90 -33.57
CA LEU A 10 -2.17 -44.70 -32.79
C LEU A 10 -3.42 -44.27 -32.04
N LEU A 11 -3.51 -44.60 -30.76
CA LEU A 11 -4.54 -44.12 -29.84
C LEU A 11 -4.19 -42.66 -29.46
N LEU A 12 -4.76 -41.68 -30.14
CA LEU A 12 -4.71 -40.27 -29.77
C LEU A 12 -5.54 -40.09 -28.51
N ILE A 13 -4.88 -40.09 -27.36
CA ILE A 13 -5.49 -39.68 -26.09
C ILE A 13 -5.68 -38.18 -26.17
N ALA A 14 -6.88 -37.76 -26.54
CA ALA A 14 -7.31 -36.37 -26.39
C ALA A 14 -7.47 -36.02 -24.90
N LEU A 15 -6.42 -35.50 -24.29
CA LEU A 15 -6.52 -34.92 -22.95
C LEU A 15 -7.51 -33.76 -23.01
N PRO A 16 -8.56 -33.74 -22.17
CA PRO A 16 -9.40 -32.56 -22.08
C PRO A 16 -8.55 -31.41 -21.55
N VAL A 17 -8.22 -30.45 -22.40
CA VAL A 17 -7.71 -29.16 -21.97
C VAL A 17 -8.84 -28.50 -21.21
N SER A 18 -8.88 -28.71 -19.91
CA SER A 18 -9.75 -27.93 -19.02
C SER A 18 -9.28 -26.50 -19.09
N ALA A 19 -9.93 -25.72 -19.95
CA ALA A 19 -9.77 -24.27 -19.96
C ALA A 19 -10.22 -23.77 -18.57
N GLN A 20 -9.26 -23.61 -17.66
CA GLN A 20 -9.51 -22.94 -16.38
C GLN A 20 -10.05 -21.56 -16.71
N LYS A 21 -11.36 -21.37 -16.57
CA LYS A 21 -11.98 -20.06 -16.63
C LYS A 21 -11.25 -19.20 -15.59
N LYS A 22 -10.47 -18.23 -16.07
CA LYS A 22 -9.78 -17.26 -15.21
C LYS A 22 -10.87 -16.63 -14.34
N LYS A 23 -10.82 -16.94 -13.04
CA LYS A 23 -11.83 -16.44 -12.10
C LYS A 23 -11.71 -14.92 -12.09
N THR A 24 -12.69 -14.22 -12.65
CA THR A 24 -12.72 -12.77 -12.66
C THR A 24 -12.77 -12.31 -11.21
N VAL A 25 -11.79 -11.52 -10.79
CA VAL A 25 -11.80 -10.92 -9.46
C VAL A 25 -12.96 -9.92 -9.41
N VAL A 26 -13.92 -10.19 -8.55
CA VAL A 26 -15.08 -9.34 -8.33
C VAL A 26 -14.66 -8.14 -7.49
N ASN A 27 -14.91 -6.93 -7.96
CA ASN A 27 -14.58 -5.69 -7.27
C ASN A 27 -15.58 -4.59 -7.67
N ASP A 28 -15.45 -3.41 -7.08
CA ASP A 28 -16.32 -2.25 -7.30
C ASP A 28 -16.31 -1.70 -8.73
N SER A 29 -15.26 -1.99 -9.50
CA SER A 29 -15.16 -1.57 -10.91
C SER A 29 -15.97 -2.46 -11.87
N ASN A 30 -16.29 -3.69 -11.49
CA ASN A 30 -16.96 -4.66 -12.33
C ASN A 30 -18.28 -5.22 -11.76
N THR A 31 -18.62 -4.86 -10.52
CA THR A 31 -19.81 -5.35 -9.82
C THR A 31 -20.41 -4.24 -8.97
N PRO A 32 -21.73 -3.97 -9.09
CA PRO A 32 -22.41 -3.03 -8.21
C PRO A 32 -22.19 -3.36 -6.74
N LEU A 33 -21.97 -2.34 -5.90
CA LEU A 33 -21.61 -2.52 -4.48
C LEU A 33 -22.58 -3.42 -3.71
N HIS A 34 -23.89 -3.32 -3.99
CA HIS A 34 -24.91 -4.16 -3.33
C HIS A 34 -24.87 -5.64 -3.73
N LEU A 35 -24.13 -5.99 -4.79
CA LEU A 35 -23.92 -7.37 -5.24
C LEU A 35 -22.52 -7.88 -4.88
N LEU A 36 -21.65 -7.02 -4.33
CA LEU A 36 -20.35 -7.44 -3.84
C LEU A 36 -20.54 -8.35 -2.64
N GLN A 37 -20.13 -9.60 -2.78
CA GLN A 37 -20.06 -10.55 -1.69
C GLN A 37 -18.61 -10.68 -1.25
N PRO A 38 -18.29 -10.56 0.04
CA PRO A 38 -16.93 -10.79 0.51
C PRO A 38 -16.49 -12.21 0.14
N ALA A 39 -15.23 -12.34 -0.30
CA ALA A 39 -14.65 -13.63 -0.68
C ALA A 39 -14.40 -14.55 0.53
N TYR A 40 -14.69 -14.06 1.74
CA TYR A 40 -14.56 -14.78 3.00
C TYR A 40 -15.90 -14.73 3.75
N GLN A 41 -16.24 -15.82 4.41
CA GLN A 41 -17.35 -15.82 5.37
C GLN A 41 -16.85 -15.15 6.65
N GLY A 42 -17.17 -13.86 6.81
CA GLY A 42 -16.99 -13.16 8.06
C GLY A 42 -18.09 -13.58 9.00
N THR A 43 -17.80 -14.38 9.99
CA THR A 43 -18.64 -14.46 11.18
C THR A 43 -18.37 -13.18 11.98
N TYR A 44 -19.23 -12.20 11.80
CA TYR A 44 -19.23 -11.02 12.66
C TYR A 44 -19.81 -11.45 13.99
N GLY A 45 -18.93 -11.80 14.94
CA GLY A 45 -19.30 -11.88 16.34
C GLY A 45 -19.41 -10.48 16.97
N ASP A 46 -19.85 -10.40 18.20
CA ASP A 46 -19.86 -9.14 18.94
C ASP A 46 -18.43 -8.58 19.03
N LEU A 47 -18.22 -7.41 18.43
CA LEU A 47 -16.94 -6.72 18.47
C LEU A 47 -16.72 -6.16 19.87
N THR A 48 -15.69 -6.62 20.54
CA THR A 48 -15.22 -6.01 21.78
C THR A 48 -14.29 -4.83 21.49
N PRO A 49 -14.21 -3.81 22.37
CA PRO A 49 -13.24 -2.72 22.22
C PRO A 49 -11.78 -3.21 22.05
N GLY A 50 -11.42 -4.29 22.76
CA GLY A 50 -10.09 -4.90 22.64
C GLY A 50 -9.83 -5.52 21.27
N GLN A 51 -10.85 -6.09 20.64
CA GLN A 51 -10.74 -6.65 19.30
C GLN A 51 -10.60 -5.55 18.25
N VAL A 52 -11.38 -4.49 18.36
CA VAL A 52 -11.27 -3.29 17.50
C VAL A 52 -9.88 -2.68 17.63
N LYS A 53 -9.38 -2.48 18.86
CA LYS A 53 -8.03 -1.96 19.07
C LYS A 53 -6.96 -2.83 18.43
N LYS A 54 -7.05 -4.14 18.53
CA LYS A 54 -6.09 -5.08 17.92
C LYS A 54 -6.06 -4.94 16.39
N ASP A 55 -7.21 -4.71 15.76
CA ASP A 55 -7.27 -4.49 14.32
C ASP A 55 -6.68 -3.12 13.94
N ILE A 56 -6.95 -2.08 14.73
CA ILE A 56 -6.31 -0.77 14.55
C ILE A 56 -4.79 -0.89 14.70
N ASP A 57 -4.28 -1.58 15.72
CA ASP A 57 -2.85 -1.80 15.94
C ASP A 57 -2.18 -2.50 14.74
N ARG A 58 -2.85 -3.49 14.16
CA ARG A 58 -2.36 -4.21 12.98
C ARG A 58 -2.25 -3.31 11.75
N VAL A 59 -3.29 -2.51 11.50
CA VAL A 59 -3.32 -1.53 10.41
C VAL A 59 -2.27 -0.45 10.66
N PHE A 60 -2.17 0.07 11.87
CA PHE A 60 -1.18 1.07 12.26
C PHE A 60 0.25 0.58 12.04
N ALA A 61 0.58 -0.63 12.46
CA ALA A 61 1.92 -1.21 12.26
C ALA A 61 2.29 -1.30 10.77
N TYR A 62 1.34 -1.62 9.90
CA TYR A 62 1.54 -1.59 8.46
C TYR A 62 1.76 -0.17 7.94
N ILE A 63 0.92 0.77 8.32
CA ILE A 63 1.01 2.18 7.94
C ILE A 63 2.37 2.77 8.34
N ASP A 64 2.80 2.56 9.58
CA ASP A 64 4.07 3.11 10.09
C ASP A 64 5.27 2.58 9.31
N LYS A 65 5.27 1.29 8.99
CA LYS A 65 6.30 0.65 8.17
C LYS A 65 6.35 1.19 6.74
N GLU A 66 5.19 1.37 6.12
CA GLU A 66 5.05 1.66 4.69
C GLU A 66 5.03 3.18 4.38
N THR A 67 5.28 4.02 5.38
CA THR A 67 5.35 5.48 5.23
C THR A 67 6.61 6.05 5.86
N PRO A 68 7.79 5.79 5.30
CA PRO A 68 9.03 6.32 5.84
C PRO A 68 9.05 7.85 5.80
N ALA A 69 9.40 8.49 6.92
CA ALA A 69 9.62 9.92 7.02
C ALA A 69 11.12 10.20 6.91
N ARG A 70 11.68 10.04 5.73
CA ARG A 70 13.12 10.15 5.47
C ARG A 70 13.36 10.81 4.11
N VAL A 71 14.50 11.47 3.99
CA VAL A 71 15.03 11.97 2.71
C VAL A 71 16.20 11.10 2.30
N VAL A 72 16.25 10.75 1.02
CA VAL A 72 17.34 9.96 0.43
C VAL A 72 17.90 10.69 -0.80
N ASP A 73 19.14 10.45 -1.10
CA ASP A 73 19.75 10.79 -2.38
C ASP A 73 19.18 9.88 -3.47
N LYS A 74 18.51 10.44 -4.45
CA LYS A 74 17.83 9.70 -5.54
C LYS A 74 18.77 8.87 -6.41
N ASN A 75 20.07 9.22 -6.45
CA ASN A 75 21.05 8.54 -7.29
C ASN A 75 21.71 7.36 -6.56
N THR A 76 21.91 7.50 -5.25
CA THR A 76 22.67 6.53 -4.44
C THR A 76 21.80 5.77 -3.45
N GLY A 77 20.57 6.24 -3.16
CA GLY A 77 19.70 5.70 -2.12
C GLY A 77 20.19 5.97 -0.69
N LYS A 78 21.24 6.75 -0.50
CA LYS A 78 21.77 7.06 0.82
C LYS A 78 20.86 8.00 1.58
N LEU A 79 20.70 7.76 2.88
CA LEU A 79 19.93 8.62 3.76
C LEU A 79 20.59 10.00 3.90
N ILE A 80 19.80 11.05 3.77
CA ILE A 80 20.17 12.44 4.05
C ILE A 80 19.57 12.80 5.40
N THR A 81 20.42 13.10 6.37
CA THR A 81 20.03 13.44 7.75
C THR A 81 20.15 14.92 8.06
N ASP A 82 20.95 15.64 7.29
CA ASP A 82 21.08 17.09 7.41
C ASP A 82 20.24 17.76 6.31
N TYR A 83 19.04 18.20 6.68
CA TYR A 83 18.09 18.82 5.75
C TYR A 83 18.48 20.24 5.36
N THR A 84 19.48 20.86 6.02
CA THR A 84 19.96 22.20 5.65
C THR A 84 20.84 22.20 4.40
N THR A 85 21.43 21.04 4.09
CA THR A 85 22.37 20.86 2.97
C THR A 85 21.76 20.12 1.77
N MET A 86 20.44 19.95 1.75
CA MET A 86 19.74 19.26 0.65
C MET A 86 19.95 19.96 -0.69
N GLY A 87 20.42 19.23 -1.68
CA GLY A 87 20.56 19.62 -3.08
C GLY A 87 19.46 19.04 -3.97
N GLU A 88 19.63 19.14 -5.27
CA GLU A 88 18.68 18.62 -6.28
C GLU A 88 18.55 17.06 -6.26
N GLU A 89 19.51 16.38 -5.71
CA GLU A 89 19.50 14.93 -5.52
C GLU A 89 18.57 14.46 -4.40
N ALA A 90 18.14 15.37 -3.51
CA ALA A 90 17.27 15.02 -2.40
C ALA A 90 15.88 14.60 -2.88
N GLN A 91 15.39 13.50 -2.34
CA GLN A 91 14.07 12.95 -2.62
C GLN A 91 13.45 12.38 -1.34
N LEU A 92 12.15 12.53 -1.17
CA LEU A 92 11.44 11.78 -0.14
C LEU A 92 11.55 10.29 -0.42
N GLU A 93 11.90 9.50 0.60
CA GLU A 93 11.93 8.05 0.45
C GLU A 93 10.53 7.54 0.09
N ARG A 94 10.45 6.75 -0.95
CA ARG A 94 9.17 6.17 -1.39
C ARG A 94 8.77 5.01 -0.50
N GLY A 95 7.60 5.13 0.09
CA GLY A 95 6.87 4.02 0.69
C GLY A 95 5.68 3.60 -0.18
N ALA A 96 4.80 2.79 0.38
CA ALA A 96 3.57 2.39 -0.30
C ALA A 96 2.56 3.54 -0.43
N PHE A 97 2.67 4.57 0.43
CA PHE A 97 1.77 5.70 0.47
C PHE A 97 2.52 7.02 0.54
N ARG A 98 1.87 8.09 0.05
CA ARG A 98 2.38 9.45 0.10
C ARG A 98 2.09 10.08 1.46
N LEU A 99 3.08 10.73 2.08
CA LEU A 99 2.91 11.39 3.38
C LEU A 99 2.03 12.64 3.32
N ALA A 100 1.94 13.28 2.14
CA ALA A 100 1.21 14.52 1.91
C ALA A 100 0.21 14.33 0.78
N SER A 101 -0.91 13.68 1.07
CA SER A 101 -2.04 13.52 0.15
C SER A 101 -3.35 13.70 0.91
N TYR A 102 -4.45 13.82 0.17
CA TYR A 102 -5.79 13.89 0.77
C TYR A 102 -6.07 12.66 1.64
N GLU A 103 -5.81 11.46 1.11
CA GLU A 103 -6.03 10.19 1.81
C GLU A 103 -5.20 10.11 3.09
N TRP A 104 -3.98 10.66 3.04
CA TRP A 104 -3.11 10.66 4.22
C TRP A 104 -3.57 11.68 5.26
N GLY A 105 -4.15 12.81 4.85
CA GLY A 105 -4.82 13.74 5.76
C GLY A 105 -5.96 13.08 6.53
N VAL A 106 -6.78 12.27 5.86
CA VAL A 106 -7.83 11.45 6.51
C VAL A 106 -7.22 10.42 7.46
N THR A 107 -6.14 9.77 7.07
CA THR A 107 -5.42 8.80 7.90
C THR A 107 -4.86 9.42 9.18
N TYR A 108 -4.26 10.61 9.09
CA TYR A 108 -3.79 11.34 10.27
C TYR A 108 -4.95 11.67 11.22
N SER A 109 -6.07 12.15 10.69
CA SER A 109 -7.27 12.45 11.50
C SER A 109 -7.80 11.20 12.20
N ALA A 110 -7.82 10.06 11.51
CA ALA A 110 -8.25 8.79 12.08
C ALA A 110 -7.31 8.30 13.20
N LEU A 111 -5.99 8.50 13.05
CA LEU A 111 -5.00 8.12 14.08
C LEU A 111 -5.08 9.06 15.30
N ILE A 112 -5.36 10.35 15.12
CA ILE A 112 -5.64 11.26 16.24
C ILE A 112 -6.86 10.78 17.03
N ALA A 113 -7.97 10.48 16.34
CA ALA A 113 -9.17 9.96 16.98
C ALA A 113 -8.93 8.61 17.67
N ALA A 114 -8.10 7.74 17.08
CA ALA A 114 -7.70 6.48 17.71
C ALA A 114 -6.89 6.69 19.00
N ALA A 115 -5.96 7.67 18.99
CA ALA A 115 -5.21 8.05 20.20
C ALA A 115 -6.13 8.52 21.31
N GLU A 116 -7.09 9.40 21.00
CA GLU A 116 -8.07 9.93 21.95
C GLU A 116 -8.98 8.83 22.51
N ALA A 117 -9.49 7.95 21.65
CA ALA A 117 -10.40 6.88 22.04
C ALA A 117 -9.74 5.76 22.84
N THR A 118 -8.46 5.48 22.60
CA THR A 118 -7.75 4.33 23.19
C THR A 118 -6.76 4.72 24.29
N GLY A 119 -6.34 5.99 24.34
CA GLY A 119 -5.23 6.46 25.18
C GLY A 119 -3.86 5.98 24.71
N ASP A 120 -3.75 5.35 23.54
CA ASP A 120 -2.49 4.84 23.00
C ASP A 120 -1.72 5.94 22.29
N GLN A 121 -0.68 6.44 22.95
CA GLN A 121 0.11 7.57 22.49
C GLN A 121 0.86 7.30 21.18
N ARG A 122 1.12 6.05 20.83
CA ARG A 122 1.85 5.68 19.59
C ARG A 122 1.22 6.28 18.33
N TYR A 123 -0.12 6.35 18.28
CA TYR A 123 -0.83 6.92 17.14
C TYR A 123 -0.58 8.44 17.02
N MET A 124 -0.61 9.15 18.15
CA MET A 124 -0.34 10.60 18.18
C MET A 124 1.13 10.88 17.85
N ASP A 125 2.06 10.10 18.42
CA ASP A 125 3.50 10.25 18.15
C ASP A 125 3.82 10.07 16.67
N TYR A 126 3.18 9.11 16.02
CA TYR A 126 3.30 8.92 14.58
C TYR A 126 2.89 10.17 13.81
N VAL A 127 1.71 10.73 14.08
CA VAL A 127 1.19 11.93 13.40
C VAL A 127 2.14 13.11 13.63
N GLN A 128 2.52 13.37 14.87
CA GLN A 128 3.41 14.47 15.23
C GLN A 128 4.78 14.34 14.56
N ASN A 129 5.35 13.15 14.52
CA ASN A 129 6.63 12.89 13.88
C ASN A 129 6.58 13.12 12.36
N ARG A 130 5.48 12.69 11.68
CA ARG A 130 5.31 12.94 10.23
C ARG A 130 5.10 14.43 9.94
N PHE A 131 4.30 15.13 10.73
CA PHE A 131 4.11 16.56 10.54
C PHE A 131 5.38 17.37 10.82
N ARG A 132 6.14 17.01 11.86
CA ARG A 132 7.44 17.67 12.13
C ARG A 132 8.41 17.47 10.97
N PHE A 133 8.55 16.24 10.50
CA PHE A 133 9.36 15.91 9.33
C PHE A 133 8.92 16.71 8.09
N LEU A 134 7.64 16.71 7.76
CA LEU A 134 7.13 17.46 6.62
C LEU A 134 7.39 18.97 6.75
N ALA A 135 7.22 19.53 7.95
CA ALA A 135 7.51 20.95 8.20
C ALA A 135 8.99 21.29 8.00
N GLU A 136 9.89 20.41 8.37
CA GLU A 136 11.34 20.59 8.21
C GLU A 136 11.77 20.54 6.74
N VAL A 137 11.22 19.63 5.95
CA VAL A 137 11.65 19.41 4.56
C VAL A 137 10.86 20.24 3.54
N ALA A 138 9.64 20.67 3.86
CA ALA A 138 8.76 21.40 2.95
C ALA A 138 9.39 22.63 2.31
N PRO A 139 10.16 23.50 3.00
CA PRO A 139 10.77 24.68 2.38
C PRO A 139 11.71 24.34 1.22
N HIS A 140 12.50 23.25 1.35
CA HIS A 140 13.38 22.80 0.29
C HIS A 140 12.58 22.31 -0.94
N PHE A 141 11.64 21.39 -0.73
CA PHE A 141 10.88 20.82 -1.83
C PHE A 141 10.01 21.88 -2.51
N LYS A 142 9.37 22.76 -1.77
CA LYS A 142 8.62 23.88 -2.34
C LYS A 142 9.47 24.69 -3.30
N ARG A 143 10.67 25.12 -2.90
CA ARG A 143 11.61 25.85 -3.76
C ARG A 143 11.96 25.07 -5.02
N VAL A 144 12.32 23.79 -4.90
CA VAL A 144 12.68 22.94 -6.04
C VAL A 144 11.52 22.81 -7.04
N TYR A 145 10.27 22.75 -6.56
CA TYR A 145 9.10 22.67 -7.44
C TYR A 145 8.79 24.00 -8.13
N GLU A 146 8.90 25.11 -7.42
CA GLU A 146 8.73 26.43 -7.98
C GLU A 146 9.76 26.70 -9.10
N GLU A 147 11.01 26.34 -8.88
CA GLU A 147 12.09 26.46 -9.86
C GLU A 147 11.88 25.58 -11.11
N LYS A 148 11.28 24.42 -10.96
CA LYS A 148 10.98 23.50 -12.07
C LYS A 148 9.65 23.77 -12.76
N GLY A 149 8.88 24.76 -12.29
CA GLY A 149 7.55 25.07 -12.85
C GLY A 149 6.52 23.95 -12.68
N THR A 150 6.70 23.07 -11.69
CA THR A 150 5.77 22.00 -11.36
C THR A 150 5.11 22.26 -10.01
N THR A 151 3.84 21.92 -9.91
CA THR A 151 3.07 22.04 -8.66
C THR A 151 2.95 20.70 -7.91
N ASP A 152 3.42 19.62 -8.52
CA ASP A 152 3.36 18.29 -7.89
C ASP A 152 4.65 18.02 -7.09
N PRO A 153 4.58 17.87 -5.77
CA PRO A 153 5.71 17.61 -4.90
C PRO A 153 6.29 16.19 -4.96
N GLN A 154 5.91 15.36 -5.94
CA GLN A 154 6.36 13.97 -5.98
C GLN A 154 6.83 13.47 -7.33
#